data_10c8ad015a97148da4a1dc71de42f812
#
_entry.id   10c8ad015a97148da4a1dc71de42f812
#
_cell.length_a   1.000
_cell.length_b   1.000
_cell.length_c   1.000
_cell.angle_alpha   90.00
_cell.angle_beta   90.00
_cell.angle_gamma   90.00
#
_symmetry.space_group_name_H-M   'P 1'
#
loop_
_entity.id
_entity.type
_entity.pdbx_description
1 polymer ?
#
loop_
_entity_poly.entity_id
_entity_poly.type
_entity_poly.pdbx_seq_one_letter_code
_entity_poly.pdbx_strand_id
1 'polypeptide(L)'
;SAAPPPLSADDIKAVGDEKNTDRLFIFDTTLRDGEQSPGATLNVEEKLKIARNLALLGVDICEAGFPISSPGDFEAVQLIAKEVGNIGQEFRPQENPMRIAGLARAKEKDIESCYRAVKEAPLHRIHTFLATSDIHLEHKLHISRHECIERSYNAVKYALDLLDTNTGDVEFSAEDACRTDP
;
A
#
# COMPACT_ATOMS: atom_id res chain seq x y z
N SER A 1 8.13 1.31 -29.25
CA SER A 1 8.47 0.01 -28.67
C SER A 1 7.16 -0.73 -28.43
N ALA A 2 7.08 -2.01 -28.83
CA ALA A 2 5.90 -2.82 -28.59
C ALA A 2 5.69 -3.00 -27.08
N ALA A 3 4.43 -2.97 -26.65
CA ALA A 3 4.07 -3.29 -25.27
C ALA A 3 4.62 -4.70 -24.91
N PRO A 4 5.07 -4.93 -23.68
CA PRO A 4 5.48 -6.26 -23.25
C PRO A 4 4.29 -7.23 -23.40
N PRO A 5 4.54 -8.51 -23.74
CA PRO A 5 3.46 -9.48 -23.85
C PRO A 5 2.76 -9.67 -22.47
N PRO A 6 1.47 -9.99 -22.45
CA PRO A 6 0.78 -10.30 -21.20
C PRO A 6 1.46 -11.50 -20.50
N LEU A 7 1.54 -11.43 -19.16
CA LEU A 7 2.09 -12.50 -18.33
C LEU A 7 1.36 -13.83 -18.63
N SER A 8 2.11 -14.89 -18.84
CA SER A 8 1.56 -16.22 -19.02
C SER A 8 1.05 -16.79 -17.69
N ALA A 9 0.18 -17.79 -17.74
CA ALA A 9 -0.28 -18.49 -16.53
C ALA A 9 0.89 -19.13 -15.74
N ASP A 10 2.00 -19.44 -16.41
CA ASP A 10 3.21 -19.99 -15.78
C ASP A 10 4.06 -18.90 -15.12
N ASP A 11 4.05 -17.67 -15.63
CA ASP A 11 4.70 -16.53 -14.97
C ASP A 11 3.97 -16.15 -13.66
N ILE A 12 2.64 -16.33 -13.62
CA ILE A 12 1.85 -16.12 -12.40
C ILE A 12 2.12 -17.21 -11.35
N LYS A 13 2.37 -18.46 -11.78
CA LYS A 13 2.73 -19.55 -10.88
C LYS A 13 4.12 -19.40 -10.27
N ALA A 14 5.06 -18.75 -10.96
CA ALA A 14 6.41 -18.55 -10.46
C ALA A 14 6.49 -17.55 -9.28
N VAL A 15 5.42 -16.80 -9.00
CA VAL A 15 5.34 -15.84 -7.89
C VAL A 15 4.74 -16.46 -6.61
N GLY A 16 4.15 -17.65 -6.70
CA GLY A 16 3.56 -18.37 -5.58
C GLY A 16 4.48 -19.45 -5.02
N ASP A 17 4.78 -19.41 -3.73
CA ASP A 17 5.40 -20.52 -3.03
C ASP A 17 4.50 -21.77 -3.24
N GLU A 18 5.03 -22.85 -3.86
CA GLU A 18 4.26 -24.05 -4.24
C GLU A 18 3.51 -24.72 -3.08
N LYS A 19 3.79 -24.32 -1.83
CA LYS A 19 3.16 -24.83 -0.62
C LYS A 19 1.88 -24.12 -0.19
N ASN A 20 1.49 -23.00 -0.83
CA ASN A 20 0.38 -22.17 -0.34
C ASN A 20 -0.52 -21.58 -1.44
N THR A 21 -0.81 -22.37 -2.49
CA THR A 21 -1.59 -21.94 -3.67
C THR A 21 -3.03 -21.52 -3.38
N ASP A 22 -3.58 -21.86 -2.22
CA ASP A 22 -4.97 -21.60 -1.82
C ASP A 22 -5.11 -20.58 -0.69
N ARG A 23 -4.03 -19.86 -0.32
CA ARG A 23 -4.11 -18.86 0.74
C ARG A 23 -4.66 -17.54 0.22
N LEU A 24 -5.73 -17.06 0.87
CA LEU A 24 -6.26 -15.72 0.69
C LEU A 24 -5.51 -14.74 1.61
N PHE A 25 -5.03 -13.64 1.06
CA PHE A 25 -4.43 -12.53 1.82
C PHE A 25 -5.48 -11.46 2.07
N ILE A 26 -5.65 -11.06 3.32
CA ILE A 26 -6.56 -10.00 3.73
C ILE A 26 -5.82 -8.68 3.81
N PHE A 27 -6.23 -7.72 2.97
CA PHE A 27 -5.78 -6.34 2.99
C PHE A 27 -6.87 -5.46 3.60
N ASP A 28 -6.62 -4.95 4.82
CA ASP A 28 -7.56 -4.10 5.54
C ASP A 28 -7.24 -2.62 5.34
N THR A 29 -8.25 -1.83 4.97
CA THR A 29 -8.13 -0.39 4.71
C THR A 29 -8.94 0.47 5.70
N THR A 30 -9.36 -0.10 6.82
CA THR A 30 -10.17 0.60 7.83
C THR A 30 -9.52 1.91 8.28
N LEU A 31 -8.21 1.90 8.51
CA LEU A 31 -7.44 3.05 9.02
C LEU A 31 -7.05 4.08 7.95
N ARG A 32 -7.36 3.82 6.69
CA ARG A 32 -7.12 4.76 5.59
C ARG A 32 -8.43 5.12 4.88
N ASP A 33 -9.03 4.20 4.14
CA ASP A 33 -10.25 4.45 3.38
C ASP A 33 -11.48 4.54 4.29
N GLY A 34 -11.55 3.67 5.28
CA GLY A 34 -12.61 3.66 6.27
C GLY A 34 -12.68 4.96 7.07
N GLU A 35 -11.55 5.57 7.41
CA GLU A 35 -11.47 6.85 8.14
C GLU A 35 -11.96 8.05 7.32
N GLN A 36 -12.01 7.93 5.99
CA GLN A 36 -12.56 8.98 5.13
C GLN A 36 -14.10 9.11 5.23
N SER A 37 -14.76 8.17 5.89
CA SER A 37 -16.20 8.22 6.11
C SER A 37 -16.57 9.38 7.05
N PRO A 38 -17.66 10.13 6.78
CA PRO A 38 -18.10 11.22 7.66
C PRO A 38 -18.28 10.74 9.10
N GLY A 39 -17.62 11.42 10.05
CA GLY A 39 -17.72 11.10 11.48
C GLY A 39 -16.82 9.96 11.97
N ALA A 40 -15.97 9.39 11.11
CA ALA A 40 -15.06 8.30 11.44
C ALA A 40 -13.62 8.78 11.73
N THR A 41 -13.42 10.06 12.00
CA THR A 41 -12.09 10.59 12.34
C THR A 41 -11.57 9.99 13.63
N LEU A 42 -10.37 9.42 13.59
CA LEU A 42 -9.73 8.73 14.70
C LEU A 42 -8.49 9.51 15.19
N ASN A 43 -8.28 9.51 16.50
CA ASN A 43 -7.02 9.96 17.06
C ASN A 43 -5.94 8.84 16.99
N VAL A 44 -4.69 9.19 17.31
CA VAL A 44 -3.55 8.24 17.21
C VAL A 44 -3.76 7.01 18.10
N GLU A 45 -4.28 7.17 19.31
CA GLU A 45 -4.51 6.06 20.25
C GLU A 45 -5.60 5.11 19.74
N GLU A 46 -6.66 5.65 19.17
CA GLU A 46 -7.75 4.87 18.56
C GLU A 46 -7.26 4.09 17.35
N LYS A 47 -6.43 4.73 16.47
CA LYS A 47 -5.80 4.05 15.34
C LYS A 47 -4.91 2.90 15.80
N LEU A 48 -4.06 3.10 16.82
CA LEU A 48 -3.23 2.05 17.40
C LEU A 48 -4.05 0.89 17.95
N LYS A 49 -5.13 1.18 18.66
CA LYS A 49 -6.02 0.14 19.22
C LYS A 49 -6.67 -0.70 18.12
N ILE A 50 -7.16 -0.06 17.06
CA ILE A 50 -7.74 -0.75 15.91
C ILE A 50 -6.66 -1.60 15.23
N ALA A 51 -5.49 -1.03 14.93
CA ALA A 51 -4.38 -1.75 14.29
C ALA A 51 -3.97 -3.00 15.09
N ARG A 52 -3.90 -2.91 16.43
CA ARG A 52 -3.62 -4.07 17.31
C ARG A 52 -4.68 -5.15 17.18
N ASN A 53 -5.96 -4.76 17.16
CA ASN A 53 -7.04 -5.72 16.99
C ASN A 53 -7.01 -6.40 15.62
N LEU A 54 -6.69 -5.66 14.55
CA LEU A 54 -6.49 -6.22 13.21
C LEU A 54 -5.34 -7.22 13.18
N ALA A 55 -4.23 -6.91 13.85
CA ALA A 55 -3.10 -7.83 13.97
C ALA A 55 -3.50 -9.12 14.70
N LEU A 56 -4.21 -9.03 15.83
CA LEU A 56 -4.69 -10.20 16.59
C LEU A 56 -5.75 -10.99 15.83
N LEU A 57 -6.59 -10.34 15.03
CA LEU A 57 -7.56 -10.99 14.14
C LEU A 57 -6.88 -11.79 13.02
N GLY A 58 -5.64 -11.47 12.72
CA GLY A 58 -4.87 -12.17 11.70
C GLY A 58 -4.91 -11.54 10.33
N VAL A 59 -5.21 -10.25 10.23
CA VAL A 59 -5.09 -9.49 8.98
C VAL A 59 -3.65 -9.55 8.47
N ASP A 60 -3.47 -9.82 7.18
CA ASP A 60 -2.14 -9.95 6.58
C ASP A 60 -1.49 -8.60 6.33
N ILE A 61 -2.26 -7.63 5.83
CA ILE A 61 -1.78 -6.31 5.46
C ILE A 61 -2.76 -5.26 6.00
N CYS A 62 -2.24 -4.26 6.72
CA CYS A 62 -3.02 -3.13 7.22
C CYS A 62 -2.54 -1.84 6.54
N GLU A 63 -3.42 -1.17 5.80
CA GLU A 63 -3.19 0.18 5.31
C GLU A 63 -3.45 1.18 6.43
N ALA A 64 -2.36 1.64 7.05
CA ALA A 64 -2.42 2.37 8.31
C ALA A 64 -2.77 3.86 8.18
N GLY A 65 -2.69 4.41 6.96
CA GLY A 65 -3.04 5.81 6.71
C GLY A 65 -2.32 6.41 5.49
N PHE A 66 -2.36 7.75 5.43
CA PHE A 66 -1.76 8.54 4.35
C PHE A 66 -0.74 9.54 4.92
N PRO A 67 0.53 9.14 5.10
CA PRO A 67 1.54 9.87 5.89
C PRO A 67 1.78 11.32 5.48
N ILE A 68 1.64 11.66 4.19
CA ILE A 68 1.87 13.04 3.71
C ILE A 68 0.69 13.97 3.99
N SER A 69 -0.48 13.46 4.36
CA SER A 69 -1.70 14.25 4.52
C SER A 69 -1.59 15.24 5.70
N SER A 70 -1.00 14.81 6.81
CA SER A 70 -0.76 15.65 7.99
C SER A 70 0.38 15.09 8.85
N PRO A 71 0.98 15.91 9.74
CA PRO A 71 1.94 15.42 10.74
C PRO A 71 1.35 14.33 11.65
N GLY A 72 0.07 14.45 12.02
CA GLY A 72 -0.61 13.45 12.85
C GLY A 72 -0.80 12.12 12.16
N ASP A 73 -1.12 12.11 10.85
CA ASP A 73 -1.20 10.88 10.07
C ASP A 73 0.17 10.23 9.91
N PHE A 74 1.22 11.03 9.69
CA PHE A 74 2.59 10.50 9.65
C PHE A 74 2.95 9.81 10.97
N GLU A 75 2.71 10.48 12.10
CA GLU A 75 3.00 9.96 13.44
C GLU A 75 2.20 8.67 13.72
N ALA A 76 0.91 8.65 13.39
CA ALA A 76 0.06 7.49 13.59
C ALA A 76 0.57 6.27 12.79
N VAL A 77 0.88 6.44 11.50
CA VAL A 77 1.42 5.36 10.66
C VAL A 77 2.76 4.89 11.19
N GLN A 78 3.65 5.81 11.60
CA GLN A 78 4.96 5.45 12.15
C GLN A 78 4.85 4.67 13.47
N LEU A 79 3.95 5.07 14.37
CA LEU A 79 3.71 4.35 15.62
C LEU A 79 3.11 2.96 15.37
N ILE A 80 2.16 2.84 14.43
CA ILE A 80 1.59 1.54 14.04
C ILE A 80 2.69 0.65 13.47
N ALA A 81 3.55 1.16 12.59
CA ALA A 81 4.66 0.41 12.03
C ALA A 81 5.60 -0.11 13.11
N LYS A 82 5.96 0.74 14.07
CA LYS A 82 6.89 0.42 15.15
C LYS A 82 6.31 -0.54 16.19
N GLU A 83 5.07 -0.32 16.62
CA GLU A 83 4.49 -1.06 17.75
C GLU A 83 3.68 -2.28 17.28
N VAL A 84 2.88 -2.13 16.24
CA VAL A 84 1.95 -3.18 15.78
C VAL A 84 2.59 -4.07 14.74
N GLY A 85 3.38 -3.52 13.81
CA GLY A 85 4.13 -4.29 12.84
C GLY A 85 5.12 -5.28 13.48
N ASN A 86 5.52 -5.05 14.73
CA ASN A 86 6.42 -5.92 15.50
C ASN A 86 5.70 -6.92 16.43
N ILE A 87 4.37 -7.02 16.38
CA ILE A 87 3.64 -8.05 17.16
C ILE A 87 4.06 -9.43 16.66
N GLY A 88 4.63 -10.23 17.56
CA GLY A 88 5.19 -11.53 17.27
C GLY A 88 4.15 -12.61 16.98
N GLN A 89 4.62 -13.73 16.44
CA GLN A 89 3.81 -14.91 16.06
C GLN A 89 3.01 -15.50 17.23
N GLU A 90 3.49 -15.38 18.46
CA GLU A 90 2.79 -15.85 19.64
C GLU A 90 1.43 -15.20 19.89
N PHE A 91 1.20 -14.03 19.28
CA PHE A 91 -0.04 -13.27 19.40
C PHE A 91 -0.87 -13.24 18.13
N ARG A 92 -0.39 -13.85 17.05
CA ARG A 92 -1.06 -13.84 15.74
C ARG A 92 -1.30 -15.25 15.22
N PRO A 93 -2.43 -15.51 14.55
CA PRO A 93 -2.67 -16.80 13.90
C PRO A 93 -1.79 -17.07 12.66
N GLN A 94 -1.18 -16.03 12.07
CA GLN A 94 -0.28 -16.14 10.93
C GLN A 94 1.18 -16.25 11.36
N GLU A 95 1.98 -16.96 10.56
CA GLU A 95 3.43 -17.11 10.80
C GLU A 95 4.20 -15.81 10.64
N ASN A 96 3.78 -14.95 9.70
CA ASN A 96 4.44 -13.67 9.44
C ASN A 96 3.82 -12.52 10.24
N PRO A 97 4.60 -11.50 10.62
CA PRO A 97 4.05 -10.28 11.18
C PRO A 97 3.12 -9.58 10.17
N MET A 98 2.18 -8.78 10.66
CA MET A 98 1.29 -7.98 9.81
C MET A 98 2.12 -6.98 9.01
N ARG A 99 1.96 -6.97 7.69
CA ARG A 99 2.57 -5.96 6.83
C ARG A 99 1.88 -4.62 7.03
N ILE A 100 2.64 -3.58 7.28
CA ILE A 100 2.11 -2.21 7.41
C ILE A 100 2.27 -1.49 6.09
N ALA A 101 1.16 -1.09 5.50
CA ALA A 101 1.10 -0.31 4.28
C ALA A 101 0.78 1.16 4.58
N GLY A 102 1.33 2.05 3.79
CA GLY A 102 0.98 3.46 3.77
C GLY A 102 0.64 3.90 2.35
N LEU A 103 -0.31 4.83 2.22
CA LEU A 103 -0.70 5.39 0.94
C LEU A 103 0.23 6.53 0.53
N ALA A 104 0.54 6.62 -0.76
CA ALA A 104 1.30 7.69 -1.38
C ALA A 104 0.79 7.99 -2.80
N ARG A 105 0.58 9.27 -3.13
CA ARG A 105 0.39 9.63 -4.54
C ARG A 105 1.67 9.31 -5.32
N ALA A 106 1.56 9.14 -6.64
CA ALA A 106 2.69 8.93 -7.55
C ALA A 106 3.59 10.18 -7.67
N LYS A 107 4.18 10.58 -6.54
CA LYS A 107 5.12 11.71 -6.37
C LYS A 107 6.21 11.32 -5.39
N GLU A 108 7.46 11.58 -5.71
CA GLU A 108 8.63 11.22 -4.90
C GLU A 108 8.49 11.65 -3.43
N LYS A 109 8.11 12.89 -3.18
CA LYS A 109 7.93 13.42 -1.81
C LYS A 109 6.89 12.64 -0.99
N ASP A 110 5.79 12.21 -1.62
CA ASP A 110 4.75 11.42 -0.96
C ASP A 110 5.27 10.00 -0.66
N ILE A 111 5.97 9.41 -1.63
CA ILE A 111 6.58 8.08 -1.54
C ILE A 111 7.66 8.06 -0.45
N GLU A 112 8.53 9.07 -0.38
CA GLU A 112 9.53 9.21 0.70
C GLU A 112 8.87 9.34 2.08
N SER A 113 7.82 10.16 2.18
CA SER A 113 7.07 10.31 3.43
C SER A 113 6.46 8.99 3.88
N CYS A 114 5.85 8.26 2.94
CA CYS A 114 5.28 6.94 3.19
C CYS A 114 6.36 5.95 3.66
N TYR A 115 7.47 5.82 2.92
CA TYR A 115 8.58 4.96 3.29
C TYR A 115 9.09 5.24 4.71
N ARG A 116 9.33 6.52 5.02
CA ARG A 116 9.81 6.93 6.35
C ARG A 116 8.86 6.55 7.47
N ALA A 117 7.55 6.55 7.21
CA ALA A 117 6.55 6.18 8.19
C ALA A 117 6.46 4.65 8.38
N VAL A 118 6.57 3.86 7.30
CA VAL A 118 6.34 2.40 7.39
C VAL A 118 7.59 1.56 7.63
N LYS A 119 8.80 2.08 7.39
CA LYS A 119 10.07 1.33 7.42
C LYS A 119 10.43 0.70 8.79
N GLU A 120 9.82 1.15 9.87
CA GLU A 120 10.03 0.59 11.21
C GLU A 120 9.32 -0.77 11.39
N ALA A 121 8.38 -1.13 10.51
CA ALA A 121 7.77 -2.44 10.49
C ALA A 121 8.70 -3.48 9.82
N PRO A 122 8.83 -4.70 10.36
CA PRO A 122 9.60 -5.79 9.75
C PRO A 122 9.14 -6.12 8.32
N LEU A 123 7.83 -6.05 8.08
CA LEU A 123 7.24 -6.13 6.76
C LEU A 123 6.46 -4.84 6.47
N HIS A 124 6.80 -4.16 5.40
CA HIS A 124 6.17 -2.89 5.06
C HIS A 124 5.87 -2.76 3.56
N ARG A 125 4.95 -1.86 3.23
CA ARG A 125 4.49 -1.63 1.85
C ARG A 125 4.33 -0.15 1.58
N ILE A 126 4.81 0.29 0.42
CA ILE A 126 4.43 1.56 -0.16
C ILE A 126 3.29 1.30 -1.14
N HIS A 127 2.08 1.77 -0.81
CA HIS A 127 0.94 1.72 -1.73
C HIS A 127 0.88 3.05 -2.48
N THR A 128 1.26 3.05 -3.76
CA THR A 128 1.18 4.24 -4.60
C THR A 128 0.08 4.11 -5.64
N PHE A 129 -0.49 5.24 -6.06
CA PHE A 129 -1.61 5.25 -7.00
C PHE A 129 -1.55 6.45 -7.92
N LEU A 130 -2.18 6.30 -9.08
CA LEU A 130 -2.44 7.37 -10.03
C LEU A 130 -3.80 7.12 -10.69
N ALA A 131 -4.58 8.19 -10.92
CA ALA A 131 -5.81 8.07 -11.69
C ALA A 131 -5.49 7.83 -13.16
N THR A 132 -6.14 6.82 -13.76
CA THR A 132 -5.82 6.33 -15.10
C THR A 132 -6.95 6.48 -16.13
N SER A 133 -8.18 6.76 -15.67
CA SER A 133 -9.31 6.98 -16.59
C SER A 133 -9.18 8.30 -17.36
N ASP A 134 -9.63 8.31 -18.61
CA ASP A 134 -9.56 9.49 -19.50
C ASP A 134 -10.17 10.73 -18.86
N ILE A 135 -11.29 10.59 -18.16
CA ILE A 135 -11.94 11.70 -17.46
C ILE A 135 -11.03 12.33 -16.40
N HIS A 136 -10.25 11.53 -15.66
CA HIS A 136 -9.29 12.04 -14.69
C HIS A 136 -8.02 12.58 -15.36
N LEU A 137 -7.56 11.95 -16.43
CA LEU A 137 -6.41 12.44 -17.19
C LEU A 137 -6.69 13.83 -17.78
N GLU A 138 -7.87 14.04 -18.37
CA GLU A 138 -8.25 15.30 -18.98
C GLU A 138 -8.58 16.39 -17.96
N HIS A 139 -9.44 16.08 -16.96
CA HIS A 139 -10.05 17.12 -16.12
C HIS A 139 -9.38 17.30 -14.74
N LYS A 140 -8.63 16.29 -14.24
CA LYS A 140 -7.96 16.33 -12.94
C LYS A 140 -6.45 16.49 -13.07
N LEU A 141 -5.83 15.71 -13.94
CA LEU A 141 -4.37 15.63 -14.03
C LEU A 141 -3.80 16.46 -15.18
N HIS A 142 -4.57 16.72 -16.23
CA HIS A 142 -4.17 17.44 -17.44
C HIS A 142 -2.93 16.83 -18.11
N ILE A 143 -2.91 15.50 -18.25
CA ILE A 143 -1.82 14.72 -18.83
C ILE A 143 -2.34 13.76 -19.90
N SER A 144 -1.43 13.32 -20.78
CA SER A 144 -1.72 12.28 -21.77
C SER A 144 -1.68 10.89 -21.12
N ARG A 145 -2.28 9.89 -21.79
CA ARG A 145 -2.15 8.46 -21.39
C ARG A 145 -0.69 8.02 -21.33
N HIS A 146 0.14 8.43 -22.29
CA HIS A 146 1.58 8.12 -22.29
C HIS A 146 2.28 8.68 -21.05
N GLU A 147 2.02 9.92 -20.71
CA GLU A 147 2.57 10.56 -19.50
C GLU A 147 2.06 9.88 -18.21
N CYS A 148 0.81 9.40 -18.21
CA CYS A 148 0.27 8.62 -17.10
C CYS A 148 1.07 7.33 -16.87
N ILE A 149 1.38 6.60 -17.95
CA ILE A 149 2.19 5.38 -17.89
C ILE A 149 3.60 5.71 -17.39
N GLU A 150 4.24 6.76 -17.92
CA GLU A 150 5.59 7.17 -17.47
C GLU A 150 5.62 7.56 -15.99
N ARG A 151 4.62 8.33 -15.53
CA ARG A 151 4.53 8.73 -14.12
C ARG A 151 4.31 7.53 -13.21
N SER A 152 3.45 6.58 -13.61
CA SER A 152 3.19 5.35 -12.86
C SER A 152 4.45 4.50 -12.76
N TYR A 153 5.14 4.28 -13.88
CA TYR A 153 6.41 3.54 -13.91
C TYR A 153 7.48 4.17 -13.01
N ASN A 154 7.67 5.48 -13.14
CA ASN A 154 8.68 6.21 -12.37
C ASN A 154 8.36 6.18 -10.86
N ALA A 155 7.09 6.29 -10.48
CA ALA A 155 6.67 6.22 -9.08
C ALA A 155 6.95 4.84 -8.47
N VAL A 156 6.59 3.75 -9.17
CA VAL A 156 6.85 2.39 -8.72
C VAL A 156 8.35 2.13 -8.64
N LYS A 157 9.11 2.52 -9.66
CA LYS A 157 10.56 2.37 -9.67
C LYS A 157 11.20 3.11 -8.49
N TYR A 158 10.84 4.37 -8.28
CA TYR A 158 11.34 5.17 -7.17
C TYR A 158 11.02 4.55 -5.81
N ALA A 159 9.80 4.03 -5.64
CA ALA A 159 9.43 3.33 -4.41
C ALA A 159 10.26 2.07 -4.18
N LEU A 160 10.50 1.26 -5.24
CA LEU A 160 11.35 0.08 -5.16
C LEU A 160 12.80 0.42 -4.82
N ASP A 161 13.34 1.54 -5.35
CA ASP A 161 14.71 1.99 -5.08
C ASP A 161 14.93 2.39 -3.60
N LEU A 162 13.86 2.71 -2.85
CA LEU A 162 13.92 3.02 -1.42
C LEU A 162 13.87 1.77 -0.53
N LEU A 163 13.34 0.67 -1.03
CA LEU A 163 13.03 -0.53 -0.23
C LEU A 163 14.15 -1.56 -0.24
N ASP A 164 14.30 -2.26 0.88
CA ASP A 164 14.89 -3.61 0.86
C ASP A 164 13.81 -4.61 0.47
N THR A 165 13.95 -5.25 -0.68
CA THR A 165 12.97 -6.18 -1.25
C THR A 165 12.74 -7.45 -0.41
N ASN A 166 13.59 -7.72 0.59
CA ASN A 166 13.36 -8.81 1.54
C ASN A 166 12.30 -8.46 2.60
N THR A 167 12.09 -7.17 2.85
CA THR A 167 11.21 -6.68 3.92
C THR A 167 10.09 -5.78 3.40
N GLY A 168 10.31 -5.13 2.27
CA GLY A 168 9.38 -4.18 1.67
C GLY A 168 8.92 -4.58 0.28
N ASP A 169 7.69 -4.17 -0.06
CA ASP A 169 7.14 -4.29 -1.41
C ASP A 169 6.38 -3.01 -1.82
N VAL A 170 5.99 -2.96 -3.07
CA VAL A 170 5.22 -1.86 -3.65
C VAL A 170 3.90 -2.41 -4.20
N GLU A 171 2.80 -1.74 -3.85
CA GLU A 171 1.51 -1.91 -4.50
C GLU A 171 1.22 -0.68 -5.35
N PHE A 172 0.74 -0.90 -6.57
CA PHE A 172 0.25 0.16 -7.44
C PHE A 172 -1.23 -0.02 -7.72
N SER A 173 -2.02 1.04 -7.49
CA SER A 173 -3.44 1.06 -7.82
C SER A 173 -3.73 2.08 -8.93
N ALA A 174 -4.44 1.63 -9.95
CA ALA A 174 -5.02 2.48 -10.98
C ALA A 174 -6.33 3.06 -10.42
N GLU A 175 -6.33 4.33 -9.97
CA GLU A 175 -7.57 4.97 -9.50
C GLU A 175 -8.55 5.09 -10.66
N ASP A 176 -9.80 4.68 -10.41
CA ASP A 176 -10.85 4.63 -11.42
C ASP A 176 -10.60 3.61 -12.54
N ALA A 177 -10.02 2.47 -12.18
CA ALA A 177 -9.66 1.41 -13.12
C ALA A 177 -10.83 0.88 -13.95
N CYS A 178 -12.03 0.85 -13.39
CA CYS A 178 -13.23 0.38 -14.11
C CYS A 178 -13.63 1.25 -15.31
N ARG A 179 -13.12 2.49 -15.41
CA ARG A 179 -13.32 3.42 -16.54
C ARG A 179 -12.05 3.66 -17.33
N THR A 180 -10.99 2.96 -17.01
CA THR A 180 -9.70 3.04 -17.72
C THR A 180 -9.75 2.16 -18.97
N ASP A 181 -9.20 2.65 -20.07
CA ASP A 181 -8.97 1.87 -21.27
C ASP A 181 -7.88 0.81 -21.02
N PRO A 182 -8.14 -0.48 -21.29
CA PRO A 182 -7.21 -1.57 -21.06
C PRO A 182 -5.86 -1.44 -21.78
#